data_c83962aea9dc6b92b9633b996ef2dd3c
#
_entry.id   c83962aea9dc6b92b9633b996ef2dd3c
#
_cell.length_a   1.000
_cell.length_b   1.000
_cell.length_c   1.000
_cell.angle_alpha   90.00
_cell.angle_beta   90.00
_cell.angle_gamma   90.00
#
_symmetry.space_group_name_H-M   'P 1'
#
loop_
_entity.id
_entity.type
_entity.pdbx_description
1 polymer ?
#
loop_
_entity_poly.entity_id
_entity_poly.type
_entity_poly.pdbx_seq_one_letter_code
_entity_poly.pdbx_strand_id
1 'polypeptide(L)'
;MSVVGELPFSMDEYRGRQDRFLSKCKEDALILIPTNPVRIRSNDTSYPYRANSYMLYLCGWMQPEAVFMAFNDSGVWKSSLFVQPRDTRAEIWEGRRVGTEGASSLWPIDEAFSIEDLEQVVQDKLENCNSISSVNGFDEKLDTIIKKTNLEITDARLILDDLRVIKSDEEIKVMHEAGILASNAHVEGIMKTYSGIGEWEIQSIIEAHFSTNQSCPSYSSIVGGGDNATILHYNSNNMKINDGDLVLVDAGCEISGYASDITRTWPVNGRFSDAQKEIYNLVLNAEKAAIEACIVGSPWSSMHHASSKVLAQGLIDLGILDCSLEEALGQNYNGPYRNFFMHGTGHMLGLDVHDVGGGRQGDKGPERLLEPGMVLTIEPGLYFGSWRSDIDIPKRYSGIGIRIEDDILVTNDGPVILTSSCPKEIFEIESLVGKMIEG
;
A
#
# COMPACT_ATOMS: atom_id res chain seq x y z
N MET A 1 -8.15 -8.16 21.44
CA MET A 1 -9.53 -7.93 20.95
C MET A 1 -9.72 -6.43 20.91
N SER A 2 -9.71 -5.82 19.73
CA SER A 2 -10.18 -4.43 19.63
C SER A 2 -11.63 -4.44 20.15
N VAL A 3 -11.90 -3.61 21.12
CA VAL A 3 -13.27 -3.39 21.61
C VAL A 3 -14.03 -2.88 20.38
N VAL A 4 -15.20 -3.47 20.09
CA VAL A 4 -16.09 -2.95 19.03
C VAL A 4 -16.29 -1.47 19.34
N GLY A 5 -15.66 -0.57 18.56
CA GLY A 5 -15.77 0.87 18.77
C GLY A 5 -14.51 1.63 19.18
N GLU A 6 -13.31 1.05 19.07
CA GLU A 6 -12.07 1.81 19.30
C GLU A 6 -11.58 2.42 17.98
N LEU A 7 -11.43 3.75 17.99
CA LEU A 7 -10.88 4.49 16.84
C LEU A 7 -9.36 4.35 16.79
N PRO A 8 -8.76 4.16 15.60
CA PRO A 8 -7.31 4.16 15.42
C PRO A 8 -6.63 5.47 15.81
N PHE A 9 -7.30 6.59 15.59
CA PHE A 9 -6.79 7.94 15.86
C PHE A 9 -7.71 8.71 16.78
N SER A 10 -7.25 9.86 17.26
CA SER A 10 -8.04 10.77 18.07
C SER A 10 -9.28 11.28 17.32
N MET A 11 -10.34 11.62 18.04
CA MET A 11 -11.51 12.23 17.44
C MET A 11 -11.16 13.57 16.75
N ASP A 12 -10.22 14.32 17.32
CA ASP A 12 -9.78 15.61 16.79
C ASP A 12 -9.06 15.44 15.44
N GLU A 13 -8.26 14.36 15.28
CA GLU A 13 -7.64 14.04 14.00
C GLU A 13 -8.68 13.81 12.90
N TYR A 14 -9.69 12.99 13.17
CA TYR A 14 -10.77 12.74 12.19
C TYR A 14 -11.60 13.99 11.92
N ARG A 15 -11.92 14.80 12.93
CA ARG A 15 -12.63 16.07 12.73
C ARG A 15 -11.81 17.02 11.87
N GLY A 16 -10.50 17.11 12.12
CA GLY A 16 -9.60 17.91 11.30
C GLY A 16 -9.55 17.47 9.83
N ARG A 17 -9.60 16.15 9.56
CA ARG A 17 -9.69 15.61 8.19
C ARG A 17 -11.02 15.98 7.52
N GLN A 18 -12.13 15.85 8.24
CA GLN A 18 -13.45 16.25 7.75
C GLN A 18 -13.49 17.74 7.44
N ASP A 19 -12.98 18.60 8.32
CA ASP A 19 -12.94 20.05 8.12
C ASP A 19 -12.12 20.42 6.89
N ARG A 20 -10.93 19.83 6.72
CA ARG A 20 -10.08 20.04 5.52
C ARG A 20 -10.79 19.61 4.24
N PHE A 21 -11.50 18.48 4.25
CA PHE A 21 -12.26 17.99 3.11
C PHE A 21 -13.43 18.89 2.79
N LEU A 22 -14.29 19.15 3.78
CA LEU A 22 -15.53 19.93 3.63
C LEU A 22 -15.25 21.37 3.22
N SER A 23 -14.14 21.98 3.69
CA SER A 23 -13.74 23.33 3.27
C SER A 23 -13.41 23.46 1.79
N LYS A 24 -13.14 22.35 1.10
CA LYS A 24 -12.86 22.30 -0.35
C LYS A 24 -14.10 21.91 -1.18
N CYS A 25 -15.17 21.48 -0.53
CA CYS A 25 -16.43 21.14 -1.20
C CYS A 25 -17.27 22.39 -1.47
N LYS A 26 -18.19 22.31 -2.44
CA LYS A 26 -19.20 23.38 -2.65
C LYS A 26 -20.13 23.45 -1.44
N GLU A 27 -20.43 24.65 -0.95
CA GLU A 27 -21.28 24.85 0.23
C GLU A 27 -22.70 24.28 0.06
N ASP A 28 -23.20 24.22 -1.17
CA ASP A 28 -24.52 23.71 -1.52
C ASP A 28 -24.50 22.22 -1.95
N ALA A 29 -23.40 21.52 -1.71
CA ALA A 29 -23.28 20.09 -2.03
C ALA A 29 -23.76 19.20 -0.88
N LEU A 30 -24.45 18.12 -1.24
CA LEU A 30 -24.63 16.96 -0.38
C LEU A 30 -23.45 16.01 -0.59
N ILE A 31 -22.73 15.69 0.48
CA ILE A 31 -21.59 14.78 0.46
C ILE A 31 -22.07 13.38 0.83
N LEU A 32 -21.70 12.37 0.03
CA LEU A 32 -22.12 10.98 0.24
C LEU A 32 -20.94 10.05 -0.06
N ILE A 33 -20.33 9.48 0.98
CA ILE A 33 -19.16 8.58 0.88
C ILE A 33 -19.54 7.21 1.43
N PRO A 34 -19.83 6.23 0.57
CA PRO A 34 -20.13 4.86 1.01
C PRO A 34 -18.86 4.10 1.37
N THR A 35 -19.01 3.03 2.16
CA THR A 35 -17.94 2.05 2.39
C THR A 35 -17.97 0.94 1.34
N ASN A 36 -17.01 0.00 1.39
CA ASN A 36 -17.00 -1.17 0.52
C ASN A 36 -18.19 -2.09 0.76
N PRO A 37 -18.75 -2.74 -0.26
CA PRO A 37 -19.67 -3.85 -0.07
C PRO A 37 -18.94 -5.09 0.43
N VAL A 38 -19.65 -5.97 1.13
CA VAL A 38 -19.17 -7.33 1.43
C VAL A 38 -18.96 -8.11 0.12
N ARG A 39 -17.81 -8.73 -0.05
CA ARG A 39 -17.48 -9.55 -1.23
C ARG A 39 -17.67 -11.02 -0.93
N ILE A 40 -18.47 -11.71 -1.73
CA ILE A 40 -18.72 -13.14 -1.61
C ILE A 40 -17.53 -13.91 -2.20
N ARG A 41 -16.98 -14.84 -1.43
CA ARG A 41 -15.96 -15.81 -1.87
C ARG A 41 -16.58 -17.00 -2.57
N SER A 42 -17.56 -17.62 -1.90
CA SER A 42 -18.31 -18.78 -2.43
C SER A 42 -19.61 -18.98 -1.66
N ASN A 43 -20.75 -19.14 -2.35
CA ASN A 43 -22.08 -19.31 -1.78
C ASN A 43 -22.40 -18.24 -0.70
N ASP A 44 -22.45 -18.66 0.56
CA ASP A 44 -22.74 -17.86 1.75
C ASP A 44 -21.48 -17.44 2.53
N THR A 45 -20.29 -17.76 2.01
CA THR A 45 -19.00 -17.43 2.65
C THR A 45 -18.40 -16.19 2.01
N SER A 46 -18.07 -15.18 2.82
CA SER A 46 -17.47 -13.94 2.36
C SER A 46 -15.95 -13.95 2.49
N TYR A 47 -15.28 -13.08 1.71
CA TYR A 47 -13.90 -12.68 1.99
C TYR A 47 -13.85 -11.86 3.29
N PRO A 48 -12.69 -11.80 3.98
CA PRO A 48 -12.48 -10.85 5.05
C PRO A 48 -12.88 -9.44 4.61
N TYR A 49 -13.67 -8.77 5.46
CA TYR A 49 -14.15 -7.42 5.14
C TYR A 49 -13.07 -6.38 5.41
N ARG A 50 -12.90 -5.44 4.48
CA ARG A 50 -12.12 -4.21 4.66
C ARG A 50 -12.94 -3.03 4.16
N ALA A 51 -13.13 -2.03 5.02
CA ALA A 51 -13.73 -0.78 4.60
C ALA A 51 -12.88 -0.08 3.54
N ASN A 52 -13.48 0.76 2.70
CA ASN A 52 -12.70 1.51 1.73
C ASN A 52 -11.87 2.60 2.42
N SER A 53 -10.79 2.99 1.76
CA SER A 53 -9.81 3.92 2.31
C SER A 53 -10.37 5.33 2.54
N TYR A 54 -11.42 5.75 1.83
CA TYR A 54 -12.06 7.05 2.04
C TYR A 54 -12.87 7.07 3.34
N MET A 55 -13.59 5.98 3.64
CA MET A 55 -14.32 5.83 4.89
C MET A 55 -13.37 5.72 6.09
N LEU A 56 -12.26 4.96 5.94
CA LEU A 56 -11.21 4.87 6.95
C LEU A 56 -10.58 6.24 7.20
N TYR A 57 -10.26 7.00 6.14
CA TYR A 57 -9.67 8.33 6.24
C TYR A 57 -10.58 9.33 6.95
N LEU A 58 -11.86 9.39 6.57
CA LEU A 58 -12.80 10.40 7.07
C LEU A 58 -13.29 10.15 8.49
N CYS A 59 -13.52 8.88 8.88
CA CYS A 59 -14.12 8.59 10.17
C CYS A 59 -13.66 7.29 10.83
N GLY A 60 -12.75 6.52 10.25
CA GLY A 60 -12.25 5.29 10.85
C GLY A 60 -13.31 4.17 10.99
N TRP A 61 -14.36 4.19 10.19
CA TRP A 61 -15.42 3.18 10.26
C TRP A 61 -15.01 1.89 9.56
N MET A 62 -15.09 0.75 10.26
CA MET A 62 -14.61 -0.55 9.79
C MET A 62 -15.71 -1.59 9.55
N GLN A 63 -16.99 -1.28 9.83
CA GLN A 63 -18.08 -2.22 9.59
C GLN A 63 -18.71 -2.00 8.20
N PRO A 64 -19.30 -3.05 7.57
CA PRO A 64 -19.95 -2.94 6.28
C PRO A 64 -21.25 -2.13 6.34
N GLU A 65 -21.82 -1.89 5.15
CA GLU A 65 -23.11 -1.21 4.99
C GLU A 65 -23.17 0.12 5.73
N ALA A 66 -22.25 1.03 5.40
CA ALA A 66 -22.19 2.36 5.99
C ALA A 66 -22.01 3.44 4.93
N VAL A 67 -22.55 4.63 5.19
CA VAL A 67 -22.40 5.83 4.36
C VAL A 67 -22.09 7.02 5.27
N PHE A 68 -20.98 7.70 5.03
CA PHE A 68 -20.73 9.01 5.59
C PHE A 68 -21.46 10.06 4.74
N MET A 69 -22.26 10.89 5.40
CA MET A 69 -22.98 12.01 4.81
C MET A 69 -22.55 13.31 5.47
N ALA A 70 -22.41 14.37 4.68
CA ALA A 70 -22.30 15.72 5.22
C ALA A 70 -23.09 16.71 4.36
N PHE A 71 -23.63 17.74 4.99
CA PHE A 71 -24.31 18.84 4.34
C PHE A 71 -24.08 20.14 5.11
N ASN A 72 -24.16 21.26 4.43
CA ASN A 72 -24.02 22.57 5.05
C ASN A 72 -25.40 23.10 5.50
N ASP A 73 -25.54 23.35 6.78
CA ASP A 73 -26.73 23.96 7.36
C ASP A 73 -26.42 25.39 7.80
N SER A 74 -26.85 26.34 6.98
CA SER A 74 -26.74 27.77 7.30
C SER A 74 -25.29 28.24 7.60
N GLY A 75 -24.32 27.71 6.83
CA GLY A 75 -22.89 28.03 6.97
C GLY A 75 -22.11 27.09 7.91
N VAL A 76 -22.76 26.07 8.46
CA VAL A 76 -22.11 25.07 9.32
C VAL A 76 -22.25 23.68 8.73
N TRP A 77 -21.14 23.02 8.48
CA TRP A 77 -21.16 21.63 8.05
C TRP A 77 -21.63 20.71 9.19
N LYS A 78 -22.54 19.82 8.84
CA LYS A 78 -23.05 18.75 9.72
C LYS A 78 -22.68 17.41 9.10
N SER A 79 -22.06 16.54 9.88
CA SER A 79 -21.68 15.21 9.46
C SER A 79 -22.54 14.14 10.12
N SER A 80 -22.90 13.12 9.36
CA SER A 80 -23.71 11.99 9.80
C SER A 80 -23.13 10.68 9.29
N LEU A 81 -23.36 9.61 10.03
CA LEU A 81 -22.98 8.26 9.63
C LEU A 81 -24.20 7.36 9.61
N PHE A 82 -24.51 6.79 8.45
CA PHE A 82 -25.48 5.72 8.32
C PHE A 82 -24.79 4.40 8.58
N VAL A 83 -25.37 3.57 9.46
CA VAL A 83 -24.77 2.31 9.89
C VAL A 83 -25.83 1.23 10.06
N GLN A 84 -25.42 -0.03 10.05
CA GLN A 84 -26.30 -1.14 10.40
C GLN A 84 -26.84 -0.97 11.84
N PRO A 85 -28.16 -1.02 12.06
CA PRO A 85 -28.71 -1.00 13.40
C PRO A 85 -28.34 -2.28 14.17
N ARG A 86 -28.43 -2.21 15.51
CA ARG A 86 -28.29 -3.41 16.36
C ARG A 86 -29.42 -4.38 16.03
N ASP A 87 -29.10 -5.63 15.74
CA ASP A 87 -30.04 -6.72 15.52
C ASP A 87 -29.51 -8.00 16.18
N THR A 88 -30.15 -8.44 17.23
CA THR A 88 -29.72 -9.61 18.02
C THR A 88 -29.65 -10.88 17.18
N ARG A 89 -30.50 -11.05 16.15
CA ARG A 89 -30.47 -12.26 15.30
C ARG A 89 -29.27 -12.25 14.36
N ALA A 90 -29.01 -11.12 13.69
CA ALA A 90 -27.84 -10.95 12.85
C ALA A 90 -26.54 -11.04 13.66
N GLU A 91 -26.50 -10.40 14.84
CA GLU A 91 -25.32 -10.41 15.71
C GLU A 91 -24.94 -11.81 16.24
N ILE A 92 -25.87 -12.75 16.32
CA ILE A 92 -25.58 -14.15 16.65
C ILE A 92 -24.73 -14.82 15.56
N TRP A 93 -24.90 -14.40 14.30
CA TRP A 93 -24.21 -14.99 13.14
C TRP A 93 -22.96 -14.25 12.73
N GLU A 94 -23.00 -12.91 12.75
CA GLU A 94 -21.99 -12.04 12.13
C GLU A 94 -21.10 -11.34 13.18
N GLY A 95 -21.47 -11.41 14.46
CA GLY A 95 -20.79 -10.68 15.53
C GLY A 95 -21.51 -9.37 15.90
N ARG A 96 -21.01 -8.73 16.95
CA ARG A 96 -21.63 -7.52 17.49
C ARG A 96 -21.50 -6.33 16.54
N ARG A 97 -22.59 -5.59 16.37
CA ARG A 97 -22.63 -4.32 15.64
C ARG A 97 -22.45 -3.15 16.60
N VAL A 98 -21.79 -2.10 16.14
CA VAL A 98 -21.69 -0.82 16.87
C VAL A 98 -23.10 -0.20 17.02
N GLY A 99 -23.87 -0.21 15.94
CA GLY A 99 -25.20 0.39 15.88
C GLY A 99 -25.18 1.91 15.91
N THR A 100 -26.35 2.53 15.79
CA THR A 100 -26.51 3.99 15.75
C THR A 100 -26.11 4.65 17.07
N GLU A 101 -26.44 4.06 18.20
CA GLU A 101 -26.10 4.59 19.53
C GLU A 101 -24.59 4.59 19.77
N GLY A 102 -23.91 3.49 19.40
CA GLY A 102 -22.45 3.40 19.48
C GLY A 102 -21.76 4.38 18.54
N ALA A 103 -22.23 4.49 17.29
CA ALA A 103 -21.71 5.45 16.32
C ALA A 103 -21.86 6.90 16.82
N SER A 104 -23.02 7.30 17.32
CA SER A 104 -23.25 8.64 17.85
C SER A 104 -22.38 8.99 19.06
N SER A 105 -22.02 8.01 19.88
CA SER A 105 -21.29 8.26 21.13
C SER A 105 -19.76 8.18 20.98
N LEU A 106 -19.26 7.41 20.02
CA LEU A 106 -17.83 7.05 19.92
C LEU A 106 -17.16 7.50 18.62
N TRP A 107 -17.93 7.92 17.59
CA TRP A 107 -17.38 8.35 16.32
C TRP A 107 -17.37 9.87 16.14
N PRO A 108 -16.44 10.42 15.35
CA PRO A 108 -16.30 11.86 15.10
C PRO A 108 -17.35 12.38 14.10
N ILE A 109 -18.63 12.27 14.46
CA ILE A 109 -19.79 12.68 13.67
C ILE A 109 -20.78 13.44 14.56
N ASP A 110 -21.70 14.19 13.95
CA ASP A 110 -22.72 14.91 14.71
C ASP A 110 -23.95 14.05 15.00
N GLU A 111 -24.32 13.16 14.06
CA GLU A 111 -25.50 12.29 14.17
C GLU A 111 -25.23 10.92 13.54
N ALA A 112 -25.93 9.88 14.01
CA ALA A 112 -25.93 8.56 13.38
C ALA A 112 -27.37 8.10 13.10
N PHE A 113 -27.54 7.48 11.92
CA PHE A 113 -28.82 6.96 11.45
C PHE A 113 -28.70 5.46 11.10
N SER A 114 -29.87 4.78 11.10
CA SER A 114 -29.90 3.45 10.49
C SER A 114 -29.64 3.54 8.98
N ILE A 115 -28.88 2.59 8.43
CA ILE A 115 -28.69 2.47 6.99
C ILE A 115 -30.02 2.24 6.24
N GLU A 116 -31.04 1.74 6.94
CA GLU A 116 -32.41 1.56 6.42
C GLU A 116 -33.09 2.88 6.10
N ASP A 117 -32.71 3.96 6.79
CA ASP A 117 -33.27 5.31 6.61
C ASP A 117 -32.54 6.13 5.55
N LEU A 118 -31.48 5.59 4.94
CA LEU A 118 -30.59 6.32 4.03
C LEU A 118 -31.35 6.99 2.88
N GLU A 119 -32.23 6.25 2.19
CA GLU A 119 -32.95 6.77 1.02
C GLU A 119 -33.84 7.95 1.41
N GLN A 120 -34.58 7.83 2.49
CA GLN A 120 -35.50 8.89 2.95
C GLN A 120 -34.72 10.15 3.36
N VAL A 121 -33.67 9.99 4.20
CA VAL A 121 -32.92 11.13 4.70
C VAL A 121 -32.16 11.83 3.56
N VAL A 122 -31.58 11.06 2.62
CA VAL A 122 -30.92 11.63 1.44
C VAL A 122 -31.91 12.42 0.59
N GLN A 123 -33.11 11.89 0.32
CA GLN A 123 -34.13 12.59 -0.44
C GLN A 123 -34.55 13.92 0.23
N ASP A 124 -34.76 13.93 1.56
CA ASP A 124 -35.11 15.15 2.31
C ASP A 124 -33.99 16.22 2.22
N LYS A 125 -32.70 15.81 2.21
CA LYS A 125 -31.57 16.73 2.09
C LYS A 125 -31.38 17.26 0.68
N LEU A 126 -31.68 16.46 -0.34
CA LEU A 126 -31.56 16.85 -1.76
C LEU A 126 -32.47 18.02 -2.12
N GLU A 127 -33.56 18.25 -1.41
CA GLU A 127 -34.45 19.41 -1.66
C GLU A 127 -33.74 20.76 -1.42
N ASN A 128 -32.68 20.77 -0.63
CA ASN A 128 -31.91 21.97 -0.24
C ASN A 128 -30.49 22.01 -0.79
N CYS A 129 -30.14 21.08 -1.70
CA CYS A 129 -28.80 21.00 -2.31
C CYS A 129 -28.88 21.24 -3.81
N ASN A 130 -27.80 21.80 -4.40
CA ASN A 130 -27.69 22.03 -5.83
C ASN A 130 -26.70 21.08 -6.53
N SER A 131 -25.90 20.37 -5.74
CA SER A 131 -24.93 19.38 -6.25
C SER A 131 -24.72 18.23 -5.27
N ILE A 132 -24.13 17.14 -5.75
CA ILE A 132 -23.75 15.98 -4.95
C ILE A 132 -22.26 15.75 -5.15
N SER A 133 -21.51 15.54 -4.07
CA SER A 133 -20.13 15.07 -4.12
C SER A 133 -20.07 13.65 -3.54
N SER A 134 -19.67 12.65 -4.34
CA SER A 134 -19.75 11.24 -3.95
C SER A 134 -18.58 10.43 -4.50
N VAL A 135 -18.38 9.27 -3.89
CA VAL A 135 -17.49 8.23 -4.41
C VAL A 135 -18.36 7.11 -4.97
N ASN A 136 -18.51 7.09 -6.29
CA ASN A 136 -19.40 6.15 -6.97
C ASN A 136 -18.74 4.77 -7.17
N GLY A 137 -19.57 3.72 -7.28
CA GLY A 137 -19.14 2.35 -7.61
C GLY A 137 -18.93 1.44 -6.40
N PHE A 138 -19.17 1.92 -5.18
CA PHE A 138 -19.06 1.13 -3.95
C PHE A 138 -20.42 0.67 -3.40
N ASP A 139 -21.50 1.42 -3.64
CA ASP A 139 -22.86 1.09 -3.20
C ASP A 139 -23.86 1.29 -4.35
N GLU A 140 -24.38 0.18 -4.90
CA GLU A 140 -25.33 0.22 -6.04
C GLU A 140 -26.64 0.91 -5.71
N LYS A 141 -27.13 0.82 -4.45
CA LYS A 141 -28.37 1.49 -4.02
C LYS A 141 -28.16 2.99 -3.98
N LEU A 142 -27.07 3.43 -3.36
CA LEU A 142 -26.70 4.85 -3.30
C LEU A 142 -26.48 5.41 -4.71
N ASP A 143 -25.70 4.72 -5.54
CA ASP A 143 -25.49 5.11 -6.94
C ASP A 143 -26.81 5.25 -7.73
N THR A 144 -27.78 4.38 -7.42
CA THR A 144 -29.11 4.45 -8.04
C THR A 144 -29.92 5.66 -7.58
N ILE A 145 -29.85 6.01 -6.29
CA ILE A 145 -30.47 7.22 -5.73
C ILE A 145 -29.87 8.46 -6.40
N ILE A 146 -28.54 8.55 -6.43
CA ILE A 146 -27.80 9.67 -7.02
C ILE A 146 -28.14 9.85 -8.51
N LYS A 147 -28.16 8.77 -9.29
CA LYS A 147 -28.46 8.80 -10.73
C LYS A 147 -29.90 9.24 -11.07
N LYS A 148 -30.84 9.10 -10.15
CA LYS A 148 -32.23 9.57 -10.33
C LYS A 148 -32.37 11.09 -10.17
N THR A 149 -31.35 11.76 -9.63
CA THR A 149 -31.37 13.21 -9.46
C THR A 149 -30.96 13.92 -10.76
N ASN A 150 -31.38 15.17 -10.91
CA ASN A 150 -30.90 16.05 -12.01
C ASN A 150 -29.79 17.00 -11.52
N LEU A 151 -29.20 16.74 -10.34
CA LEU A 151 -28.18 17.58 -9.75
C LEU A 151 -26.81 17.35 -10.41
N GLU A 152 -25.94 18.32 -10.33
CA GLU A 152 -24.54 18.17 -10.69
C GLU A 152 -23.88 17.16 -9.77
N ILE A 153 -23.22 16.15 -10.34
CA ILE A 153 -22.49 15.13 -9.58
C ILE A 153 -21.00 15.37 -9.74
N THR A 154 -20.29 15.51 -8.63
CA THR A 154 -18.81 15.65 -8.58
C THR A 154 -18.18 14.44 -7.90
N ASP A 155 -16.96 14.10 -8.33
CA ASP A 155 -16.20 13.01 -7.73
C ASP A 155 -15.44 13.51 -6.49
N ALA A 156 -15.83 13.03 -5.31
CA ALA A 156 -15.20 13.39 -4.05
C ALA A 156 -13.73 12.92 -3.96
N ARG A 157 -13.34 11.89 -4.74
CA ARG A 157 -11.98 11.37 -4.79
C ARG A 157 -10.96 12.44 -5.17
N LEU A 158 -11.32 13.36 -6.07
CA LEU A 158 -10.41 14.42 -6.52
C LEU A 158 -9.88 15.29 -5.36
N ILE A 159 -10.68 15.46 -4.31
CA ILE A 159 -10.28 16.21 -3.11
C ILE A 159 -9.63 15.27 -2.09
N LEU A 160 -10.25 14.11 -1.86
CA LEU A 160 -9.79 13.17 -0.83
C LEU A 160 -8.40 12.59 -1.17
N ASP A 161 -8.14 12.30 -2.45
CA ASP A 161 -6.85 11.81 -2.90
C ASP A 161 -5.73 12.80 -2.60
N ASP A 162 -5.92 14.09 -2.91
CA ASP A 162 -4.93 15.12 -2.61
C ASP A 162 -4.70 15.31 -1.10
N LEU A 163 -5.75 15.15 -0.27
CA LEU A 163 -5.62 15.25 1.18
C LEU A 163 -4.86 14.06 1.79
N ARG A 164 -4.94 12.87 1.17
CA ARG A 164 -4.27 11.65 1.61
C ARG A 164 -2.77 11.62 1.25
N VAL A 165 -2.33 12.45 0.30
CA VAL A 165 -0.92 12.49 -0.14
C VAL A 165 0.01 12.85 1.01
N ILE A 166 -0.35 13.85 1.80
CA ILE A 166 0.45 14.32 2.94
C ILE A 166 -0.09 13.68 4.22
N LYS A 167 0.71 12.82 4.82
CA LYS A 167 0.36 12.11 6.04
C LYS A 167 0.52 13.00 7.26
N SER A 168 -0.44 12.91 8.20
CA SER A 168 -0.32 13.53 9.52
C SER A 168 0.69 12.79 10.41
N ASP A 169 1.09 13.39 11.52
CA ASP A 169 1.99 12.75 12.48
C ASP A 169 1.41 11.45 13.05
N GLU A 170 0.07 11.39 13.25
CA GLU A 170 -0.61 10.16 13.72
C GLU A 170 -0.56 9.06 12.65
N GLU A 171 -0.76 9.40 11.36
CA GLU A 171 -0.62 8.45 10.24
C GLU A 171 0.81 7.92 10.11
N ILE A 172 1.80 8.82 10.14
CA ILE A 172 3.22 8.45 10.06
C ILE A 172 3.61 7.50 11.18
N LYS A 173 3.13 7.73 12.41
CA LYS A 173 3.39 6.85 13.55
C LYS A 173 2.86 5.43 13.30
N VAL A 174 1.64 5.28 12.83
CA VAL A 174 1.04 3.96 12.52
C VAL A 174 1.77 3.27 11.37
N MET A 175 2.15 4.01 10.33
CA MET A 175 2.95 3.48 9.22
C MET A 175 4.34 3.01 9.68
N HIS A 176 4.97 3.75 10.59
CA HIS A 176 6.24 3.32 11.18
C HIS A 176 6.08 2.04 12.04
N GLU A 177 4.99 1.93 12.82
CA GLU A 177 4.67 0.71 13.56
C GLU A 177 4.45 -0.49 12.62
N ALA A 178 3.76 -0.28 11.49
CA ALA A 178 3.58 -1.30 10.45
C ALA A 178 4.93 -1.69 9.81
N GLY A 179 5.79 -0.72 9.50
CA GLY A 179 7.14 -0.96 8.98
C GLY A 179 8.02 -1.77 9.93
N ILE A 180 7.97 -1.50 11.24
CA ILE A 180 8.68 -2.29 12.26
C ILE A 180 8.14 -3.73 12.33
N LEU A 181 6.81 -3.88 12.33
CA LEU A 181 6.19 -5.20 12.39
C LEU A 181 6.54 -6.05 11.17
N ALA A 182 6.44 -5.47 9.96
CA ALA A 182 6.82 -6.14 8.72
C ALA A 182 8.31 -6.47 8.68
N SER A 183 9.19 -5.57 9.14
CA SER A 183 10.63 -5.82 9.25
C SER A 183 10.93 -7.03 10.14
N ASN A 184 10.27 -7.13 11.29
CA ASN A 184 10.44 -8.26 12.21
C ASN A 184 9.97 -9.58 11.59
N ALA A 185 8.88 -9.56 10.82
CA ALA A 185 8.39 -10.72 10.09
C ALA A 185 9.39 -11.22 9.04
N HIS A 186 9.99 -10.29 8.28
CA HIS A 186 11.05 -10.61 7.32
C HIS A 186 12.28 -11.20 8.02
N VAL A 187 12.72 -10.62 9.12
CA VAL A 187 13.85 -11.16 9.91
C VAL A 187 13.55 -12.59 10.38
N GLU A 188 12.34 -12.86 10.86
CA GLU A 188 11.92 -14.21 11.24
C GLU A 188 11.94 -15.17 10.05
N GLY A 189 11.43 -14.74 8.88
CA GLY A 189 11.48 -15.49 7.63
C GLY A 189 12.90 -15.84 7.23
N ILE A 190 13.82 -14.86 7.25
CA ILE A 190 15.25 -15.05 6.95
C ILE A 190 15.87 -16.07 7.93
N MET A 191 15.61 -15.93 9.24
CA MET A 191 16.21 -16.79 10.27
C MET A 191 15.72 -18.23 10.22
N LYS A 192 14.51 -18.48 9.71
CA LYS A 192 13.91 -19.81 9.55
C LYS A 192 14.10 -20.42 8.16
N THR A 193 14.79 -19.73 7.24
CA THR A 193 15.06 -20.22 5.87
C THR A 193 16.15 -21.30 5.85
N TYR A 194 15.96 -22.34 5.02
CA TYR A 194 16.93 -23.41 4.77
C TYR A 194 16.78 -23.96 3.32
N SER A 195 17.83 -24.60 2.80
CA SER A 195 17.77 -25.22 1.47
C SER A 195 16.70 -26.31 1.38
N GLY A 196 15.78 -26.19 0.42
CA GLY A 196 14.64 -27.09 0.24
C GLY A 196 13.36 -26.64 0.94
N ILE A 197 13.35 -25.47 1.61
CA ILE A 197 12.12 -24.86 2.16
C ILE A 197 11.13 -24.55 1.03
N GLY A 198 9.84 -24.65 1.30
CA GLY A 198 8.80 -24.24 0.38
C GLY A 198 8.54 -22.73 0.43
N GLU A 199 8.24 -22.12 -0.72
CA GLU A 199 7.81 -20.71 -0.79
C GLU A 199 6.62 -20.45 0.15
N TRP A 200 5.65 -21.37 0.21
CA TRP A 200 4.48 -21.33 1.12
C TRP A 200 4.86 -21.40 2.60
N GLU A 201 6.00 -22.01 2.96
CA GLU A 201 6.45 -22.11 4.34
C GLU A 201 6.98 -20.74 4.80
N ILE A 202 7.77 -20.05 3.96
CA ILE A 202 8.23 -18.68 4.23
C ILE A 202 7.03 -17.72 4.31
N GLN A 203 6.08 -17.81 3.36
CA GLN A 203 4.83 -17.04 3.42
C GLN A 203 4.11 -17.26 4.76
N SER A 204 3.95 -18.51 5.16
CA SER A 204 3.26 -18.86 6.41
C SER A 204 3.96 -18.30 7.64
N ILE A 205 5.28 -18.27 7.68
CA ILE A 205 6.07 -17.71 8.78
C ILE A 205 5.78 -16.19 8.89
N ILE A 206 5.86 -15.47 7.78
CA ILE A 206 5.67 -14.02 7.72
C ILE A 206 4.22 -13.64 8.08
N GLU A 207 3.24 -14.28 7.45
CA GLU A 207 1.82 -13.99 7.69
C GLU A 207 1.36 -14.42 9.10
N ALA A 208 1.97 -15.47 9.69
CA ALA A 208 1.74 -15.82 11.09
C ALA A 208 2.28 -14.75 12.03
N HIS A 209 3.42 -14.13 11.71
CA HIS A 209 3.95 -13.00 12.48
C HIS A 209 2.98 -11.81 12.46
N PHE A 210 2.40 -11.48 11.30
CA PHE A 210 1.38 -10.44 11.19
C PHE A 210 0.15 -10.75 12.05
N SER A 211 -0.43 -11.94 11.88
CA SER A 211 -1.67 -12.32 12.56
C SER A 211 -1.52 -12.49 14.07
N THR A 212 -0.38 -12.95 14.57
CA THR A 212 -0.11 -13.03 16.02
C THR A 212 0.01 -11.65 16.67
N ASN A 213 0.28 -10.61 15.88
CA ASN A 213 0.31 -9.21 16.30
C ASN A 213 -0.95 -8.42 15.90
N GLN A 214 -2.07 -9.12 15.65
CA GLN A 214 -3.38 -8.53 15.31
C GLN A 214 -3.37 -7.67 14.03
N SER A 215 -2.48 -8.00 13.10
CA SER A 215 -2.35 -7.39 11.79
C SER A 215 -2.67 -8.41 10.70
N CYS A 216 -2.80 -7.96 9.47
CA CYS A 216 -2.99 -8.81 8.29
C CYS A 216 -2.07 -8.35 7.15
N PRO A 217 -1.83 -9.18 6.14
CA PRO A 217 -1.13 -8.75 4.94
C PRO A 217 -1.83 -7.55 4.28
N SER A 218 -1.07 -6.52 3.90
CA SER A 218 -1.55 -5.36 3.15
C SER A 218 -1.84 -5.68 1.67
N TYR A 219 -1.20 -6.72 1.16
CA TYR A 219 -1.39 -7.31 -0.18
C TYR A 219 -1.01 -8.80 -0.14
N SER A 220 -1.24 -9.50 -1.26
CA SER A 220 -0.85 -10.91 -1.38
C SER A 220 0.67 -11.04 -1.36
N SER A 221 1.22 -11.67 -0.34
CA SER A 221 2.67 -11.88 -0.19
C SER A 221 3.27 -12.57 -1.43
N ILE A 222 4.37 -12.05 -1.92
CA ILE A 222 5.16 -12.61 -3.02
C ILE A 222 6.36 -13.34 -2.41
N VAL A 223 6.49 -14.64 -2.68
CA VAL A 223 7.63 -15.44 -2.25
C VAL A 223 8.13 -16.24 -3.45
N GLY A 224 9.15 -15.74 -4.14
CA GLY A 224 9.68 -16.36 -5.34
C GLY A 224 11.09 -16.92 -5.14
N GLY A 225 11.25 -18.24 -5.26
CA GLY A 225 12.55 -18.92 -5.22
C GLY A 225 13.17 -19.10 -6.61
N GLY A 226 14.49 -18.88 -6.76
CA GLY A 226 15.20 -19.06 -8.03
C GLY A 226 14.58 -18.25 -9.16
N ASP A 227 14.20 -18.91 -10.24
CA ASP A 227 13.60 -18.24 -11.42
C ASP A 227 12.25 -17.55 -11.15
N ASN A 228 11.48 -18.02 -10.14
CA ASN A 228 10.24 -17.36 -9.73
C ASN A 228 10.48 -15.94 -9.18
N ALA A 229 11.65 -15.67 -8.61
CA ALA A 229 12.07 -14.34 -8.17
C ALA A 229 12.17 -13.33 -9.33
N THR A 230 12.17 -13.79 -10.59
CA THR A 230 12.20 -12.95 -11.78
C THR A 230 10.82 -12.53 -12.29
N ILE A 231 9.74 -12.98 -11.63
CA ILE A 231 8.34 -12.66 -11.95
C ILE A 231 7.84 -11.64 -10.93
N LEU A 232 7.56 -10.42 -11.38
CA LEU A 232 7.33 -9.25 -10.51
C LEU A 232 6.23 -9.45 -9.46
N HIS A 233 5.07 -10.00 -9.85
CA HIS A 233 3.93 -10.27 -8.97
C HIS A 233 3.66 -11.78 -8.85
N TYR A 234 4.70 -12.55 -8.53
CA TYR A 234 4.60 -13.98 -8.32
C TYR A 234 3.96 -14.28 -6.96
N ASN A 235 2.70 -14.67 -6.96
CA ASN A 235 1.90 -14.93 -5.75
C ASN A 235 1.41 -16.39 -5.64
N SER A 236 1.88 -17.29 -6.50
CA SER A 236 1.54 -18.70 -6.42
C SER A 236 2.20 -19.41 -5.22
N ASN A 237 3.41 -19.01 -4.87
CA ASN A 237 4.18 -19.41 -3.69
C ASN A 237 4.11 -20.94 -3.43
N ASN A 238 4.27 -21.76 -4.48
CA ASN A 238 3.96 -23.20 -4.41
C ASN A 238 5.12 -24.13 -4.78
N MET A 239 6.33 -23.59 -4.93
CA MET A 239 7.53 -24.35 -5.29
C MET A 239 8.48 -24.50 -4.10
N LYS A 240 9.35 -25.52 -4.14
CA LYS A 240 10.49 -25.66 -3.24
C LYS A 240 11.68 -24.87 -3.79
N ILE A 241 12.45 -24.28 -2.89
CA ILE A 241 13.62 -23.47 -3.21
C ILE A 241 14.86 -24.36 -3.09
N ASN A 242 15.61 -24.49 -4.18
CA ASN A 242 16.76 -25.39 -4.21
C ASN A 242 18.01 -24.78 -3.56
N ASP A 243 18.96 -25.62 -3.18
CA ASP A 243 20.24 -25.15 -2.68
C ASP A 243 20.95 -24.25 -3.73
N GLY A 244 21.43 -23.09 -3.26
CA GLY A 244 22.08 -22.10 -4.11
C GLY A 244 21.14 -21.10 -4.78
N ASP A 245 19.81 -21.28 -4.71
CA ASP A 245 18.83 -20.30 -5.18
C ASP A 245 18.74 -19.10 -4.23
N LEU A 246 18.38 -17.94 -4.80
CA LEU A 246 17.86 -16.81 -4.03
C LEU A 246 16.37 -16.99 -3.79
N VAL A 247 15.87 -16.43 -2.70
CA VAL A 247 14.46 -16.17 -2.51
C VAL A 247 14.23 -14.66 -2.39
N LEU A 248 13.33 -14.15 -3.22
CA LEU A 248 12.80 -12.81 -3.15
C LEU A 248 11.48 -12.86 -2.41
N VAL A 249 11.36 -12.08 -1.35
CA VAL A 249 10.13 -11.94 -0.57
C VAL A 249 9.71 -10.49 -0.55
N ASP A 250 8.49 -10.26 -0.98
CA ASP A 250 7.82 -8.98 -1.00
C ASP A 250 6.52 -9.13 -0.20
N ALA A 251 6.51 -8.56 1.00
CA ALA A 251 5.44 -8.71 1.96
C ALA A 251 5.38 -7.53 2.93
N GLY A 252 4.18 -7.01 3.11
CA GLY A 252 3.89 -5.96 4.06
C GLY A 252 2.64 -6.26 4.88
N CYS A 253 2.44 -5.52 5.94
CA CYS A 253 1.28 -5.67 6.80
C CYS A 253 0.45 -4.40 6.89
N GLU A 254 -0.82 -4.54 7.30
CA GLU A 254 -1.74 -3.44 7.50
C GLU A 254 -2.05 -3.25 8.99
N ILE A 255 -1.77 -2.07 9.54
CA ILE A 255 -2.20 -1.65 10.88
C ILE A 255 -3.18 -0.50 10.75
N SER A 256 -4.38 -0.66 11.29
CA SER A 256 -5.43 0.38 11.23
C SER A 256 -5.77 0.87 9.82
N GLY A 257 -5.60 0.01 8.81
CA GLY A 257 -5.80 0.31 7.41
C GLY A 257 -4.57 0.88 6.69
N TYR A 258 -3.47 1.18 7.39
CA TYR A 258 -2.23 1.71 6.79
C TYR A 258 -1.25 0.57 6.49
N ALA A 259 -0.80 0.54 5.24
CA ALA A 259 0.10 -0.47 4.73
C ALA A 259 1.57 -0.16 5.04
N SER A 260 2.37 -1.21 5.18
CA SER A 260 3.80 -1.22 4.93
C SER A 260 4.11 -2.06 3.70
N ASP A 261 5.27 -1.86 3.11
CA ASP A 261 5.74 -2.55 1.91
C ASP A 261 7.25 -2.81 1.98
N ILE A 262 7.66 -4.08 1.96
CA ILE A 262 9.07 -4.45 2.09
C ILE A 262 9.41 -5.57 1.11
N THR A 263 10.41 -5.36 0.29
CA THR A 263 11.05 -6.47 -0.42
C THR A 263 12.46 -6.71 0.09
N ARG A 264 12.78 -7.97 0.37
CA ARG A 264 14.14 -8.46 0.63
C ARG A 264 14.44 -9.70 -0.20
N THR A 265 15.71 -9.83 -0.60
CA THR A 265 16.20 -10.99 -1.34
C THR A 265 17.38 -11.59 -0.60
N TRP A 266 17.38 -12.92 -0.40
CA TRP A 266 18.47 -13.62 0.31
C TRP A 266 18.74 -15.00 -0.27
N PRO A 267 19.98 -15.54 -0.08
CA PRO A 267 20.30 -16.91 -0.49
C PRO A 267 19.71 -17.93 0.48
N VAL A 268 19.01 -18.92 -0.03
CA VAL A 268 18.33 -19.93 0.80
C VAL A 268 19.31 -20.77 1.65
N ASN A 269 20.55 -20.88 1.21
CA ASN A 269 21.63 -21.61 1.92
C ASN A 269 22.55 -20.72 2.78
N GLY A 270 22.21 -19.41 2.93
CA GLY A 270 22.93 -18.47 3.77
C GLY A 270 24.20 -17.88 3.15
N ARG A 271 24.49 -18.14 1.87
CA ARG A 271 25.67 -17.60 1.19
C ARG A 271 25.35 -17.16 -0.24
N PHE A 272 25.53 -15.87 -0.51
CA PHE A 272 25.47 -15.38 -1.87
C PHE A 272 26.65 -15.90 -2.70
N SER A 273 26.41 -16.38 -3.92
CA SER A 273 27.46 -16.60 -4.90
C SER A 273 28.04 -15.28 -5.40
N ASP A 274 29.19 -15.31 -6.07
CA ASP A 274 29.82 -14.09 -6.61
C ASP A 274 28.90 -13.37 -7.62
N ALA A 275 28.22 -14.12 -8.49
CA ALA A 275 27.25 -13.54 -9.43
C ALA A 275 26.06 -12.89 -8.73
N GLN A 276 25.53 -13.52 -7.68
CA GLN A 276 24.44 -12.97 -6.89
C GLN A 276 24.88 -11.70 -6.14
N LYS A 277 26.11 -11.67 -5.58
CA LYS A 277 26.68 -10.49 -4.92
C LYS A 277 26.85 -9.30 -5.85
N GLU A 278 27.27 -9.55 -7.09
CA GLU A 278 27.44 -8.49 -8.11
C GLU A 278 26.08 -7.81 -8.37
N ILE A 279 25.03 -8.59 -8.64
CA ILE A 279 23.70 -8.05 -8.91
C ILE A 279 23.07 -7.45 -7.65
N TYR A 280 23.21 -8.11 -6.49
CA TYR A 280 22.68 -7.62 -5.22
C TYR A 280 23.26 -6.25 -4.85
N ASN A 281 24.59 -6.10 -4.90
CA ASN A 281 25.22 -4.82 -4.61
C ASN A 281 24.81 -3.72 -5.60
N LEU A 282 24.58 -4.08 -6.87
CA LEU A 282 24.12 -3.13 -7.87
C LEU A 282 22.72 -2.62 -7.55
N VAL A 283 21.80 -3.53 -7.19
CA VAL A 283 20.43 -3.16 -6.78
C VAL A 283 20.43 -2.35 -5.48
N LEU A 284 21.24 -2.76 -4.48
CA LEU A 284 21.37 -2.04 -3.21
C LEU A 284 21.92 -0.61 -3.41
N ASN A 285 22.89 -0.44 -4.28
CA ASN A 285 23.42 0.88 -4.61
C ASN A 285 22.39 1.75 -5.35
N ALA A 286 21.57 1.13 -6.22
CA ALA A 286 20.49 1.83 -6.91
C ALA A 286 19.39 2.28 -5.95
N GLU A 287 19.04 1.44 -4.96
CA GLU A 287 18.09 1.76 -3.89
C GLU A 287 18.61 2.94 -3.05
N LYS A 288 19.85 2.87 -2.56
CA LYS A 288 20.47 3.96 -1.81
C LYS A 288 20.48 5.28 -2.58
N ALA A 289 20.85 5.25 -3.86
CA ALA A 289 20.85 6.45 -4.71
C ALA A 289 19.45 7.04 -4.93
N ALA A 290 18.43 6.18 -5.04
CA ALA A 290 17.04 6.62 -5.15
C ALA A 290 16.51 7.23 -3.83
N ILE A 291 16.86 6.64 -2.68
CA ILE A 291 16.53 7.21 -1.36
C ILE A 291 17.17 8.58 -1.18
N GLU A 292 18.46 8.73 -1.52
CA GLU A 292 19.15 10.02 -1.46
C GLU A 292 18.52 11.09 -2.36
N ALA A 293 17.81 10.69 -3.43
CA ALA A 293 17.07 11.60 -4.30
C ALA A 293 15.69 12.03 -3.77
N CYS A 294 15.20 11.41 -2.67
CA CYS A 294 13.94 11.76 -2.02
C CYS A 294 14.04 13.04 -1.20
N ILE A 295 14.36 14.15 -1.85
CA ILE A 295 14.54 15.46 -1.22
C ILE A 295 13.33 16.36 -1.51
N VAL A 296 12.87 17.11 -0.49
CA VAL A 296 11.79 18.09 -0.63
C VAL A 296 12.05 19.02 -1.82
N GLY A 297 11.06 19.22 -2.68
CA GLY A 297 11.13 20.03 -3.90
C GLY A 297 11.70 19.31 -5.12
N SER A 298 12.23 18.08 -4.98
CA SER A 298 12.64 17.26 -6.13
C SER A 298 11.42 16.76 -6.91
N PRO A 299 11.48 16.66 -8.24
CA PRO A 299 10.46 16.00 -9.03
C PRO A 299 10.34 14.52 -8.65
N TRP A 300 9.13 13.96 -8.73
CA TRP A 300 8.87 12.52 -8.51
C TRP A 300 9.81 11.61 -9.32
N SER A 301 10.10 11.96 -10.57
CA SER A 301 11.00 11.19 -11.44
C SER A 301 12.45 11.14 -10.96
N SER A 302 12.87 12.00 -10.02
CA SER A 302 14.26 12.05 -9.54
C SER A 302 14.74 10.73 -8.99
N MET A 303 13.90 10.02 -8.25
CA MET A 303 14.19 8.70 -7.66
C MET A 303 14.43 7.64 -8.75
N HIS A 304 13.55 7.61 -9.74
CA HIS A 304 13.67 6.68 -10.87
C HIS A 304 14.90 7.00 -11.72
N HIS A 305 15.21 8.27 -11.94
CA HIS A 305 16.39 8.67 -12.68
C HIS A 305 17.68 8.31 -11.93
N ALA A 306 17.71 8.46 -10.61
CA ALA A 306 18.87 8.10 -9.79
C ALA A 306 19.14 6.59 -9.84
N SER A 307 18.12 5.77 -9.52
CA SER A 307 18.27 4.30 -9.57
C SER A 307 18.59 3.78 -10.95
N SER A 308 17.91 4.28 -11.99
CA SER A 308 18.13 3.84 -13.39
C SER A 308 19.54 4.11 -13.88
N LYS A 309 20.16 5.23 -13.50
CA LYS A 309 21.55 5.54 -13.84
C LYS A 309 22.50 4.55 -13.22
N VAL A 310 22.32 4.20 -11.95
CA VAL A 310 23.15 3.21 -11.25
C VAL A 310 22.99 1.84 -11.90
N LEU A 311 21.76 1.40 -12.14
CA LEU A 311 21.48 0.10 -12.75
C LEU A 311 22.04 0.01 -14.18
N ALA A 312 21.80 1.02 -15.02
CA ALA A 312 22.28 1.04 -16.40
C ALA A 312 23.81 1.01 -16.47
N GLN A 313 24.50 1.83 -15.66
CA GLN A 313 25.96 1.84 -15.60
C GLN A 313 26.50 0.49 -15.12
N GLY A 314 25.91 -0.09 -14.06
CA GLY A 314 26.34 -1.39 -13.55
C GLY A 314 26.14 -2.52 -14.55
N LEU A 315 25.04 -2.51 -15.32
CA LEU A 315 24.81 -3.48 -16.40
C LEU A 315 25.89 -3.37 -17.51
N ILE A 316 26.36 -2.17 -17.81
CA ILE A 316 27.49 -1.93 -18.75
C ILE A 316 28.79 -2.45 -18.12
N ASP A 317 29.09 -2.08 -16.88
CA ASP A 317 30.33 -2.47 -16.20
C ASP A 317 30.45 -3.99 -16.03
N LEU A 318 29.35 -4.71 -15.91
CA LEU A 318 29.25 -6.18 -15.86
C LEU A 318 29.27 -6.83 -17.27
N GLY A 319 29.31 -6.02 -18.32
CA GLY A 319 29.31 -6.51 -19.71
C GLY A 319 28.00 -7.14 -20.16
N ILE A 320 26.90 -6.81 -19.47
CA ILE A 320 25.53 -7.27 -19.81
C ILE A 320 24.95 -6.40 -20.93
N LEU A 321 25.27 -5.10 -20.91
CA LEU A 321 24.97 -4.17 -22.00
C LEU A 321 26.29 -3.71 -22.66
N ASP A 322 26.35 -3.76 -24.00
CA ASP A 322 27.45 -3.28 -24.79
C ASP A 322 27.06 -1.98 -25.53
N CYS A 323 26.92 -0.91 -24.77
CA CYS A 323 26.55 0.41 -25.29
C CYS A 323 26.98 1.53 -24.30
N SER A 324 26.85 2.78 -24.70
CA SER A 324 27.10 3.92 -23.82
C SER A 324 25.97 4.05 -22.76
N LEU A 325 26.23 4.76 -21.66
CA LEU A 325 25.22 5.04 -20.64
C LEU A 325 24.01 5.78 -21.21
N GLU A 326 24.24 6.71 -22.13
CA GLU A 326 23.17 7.45 -22.80
C GLU A 326 22.27 6.52 -23.63
N GLU A 327 22.87 5.60 -24.36
CA GLU A 327 22.13 4.58 -25.13
C GLU A 327 21.43 3.59 -24.20
N ALA A 328 22.08 3.14 -23.11
CA ALA A 328 21.50 2.23 -22.13
C ALA A 328 20.25 2.82 -21.47
N LEU A 329 20.27 4.10 -21.09
CA LEU A 329 19.13 4.82 -20.54
C LEU A 329 18.08 5.14 -21.59
N GLY A 330 18.51 5.47 -22.81
CA GLY A 330 17.63 5.85 -23.90
C GLY A 330 16.87 7.17 -23.67
N GLN A 331 16.09 7.55 -24.65
CA GLN A 331 15.25 8.74 -24.52
C GLN A 331 14.16 8.50 -23.46
N ASN A 332 13.99 9.44 -22.52
CA ASN A 332 13.02 9.35 -21.44
C ASN A 332 13.15 8.08 -20.57
N TYR A 333 14.37 7.60 -20.35
CA TYR A 333 14.64 6.41 -19.54
C TYR A 333 13.88 5.16 -20.02
N ASN A 334 13.83 4.97 -21.33
CA ASN A 334 13.18 3.82 -21.96
C ASN A 334 14.17 3.02 -22.86
N GLY A 335 15.42 2.95 -22.45
CA GLY A 335 16.48 2.24 -23.17
C GLY A 335 16.63 0.76 -22.76
N PRO A 336 17.69 0.08 -23.27
CA PRO A 336 17.92 -1.35 -23.08
C PRO A 336 18.01 -1.85 -21.63
N TYR A 337 18.40 -1.00 -20.66
CA TYR A 337 18.40 -1.40 -19.24
C TYR A 337 17.00 -1.86 -18.78
N ARG A 338 15.92 -1.37 -19.42
CA ARG A 338 14.53 -1.77 -19.13
C ARG A 338 14.24 -3.25 -19.41
N ASN A 339 15.10 -3.93 -20.15
CA ASN A 339 15.00 -5.38 -20.31
C ASN A 339 15.21 -6.14 -19.01
N PHE A 340 15.92 -5.55 -18.06
CA PHE A 340 16.26 -6.14 -16.77
C PHE A 340 15.61 -5.41 -15.58
N PHE A 341 15.19 -4.15 -15.76
CA PHE A 341 14.43 -3.35 -14.78
C PHE A 341 13.18 -2.75 -15.44
N MET A 342 12.07 -3.48 -15.43
CA MET A 342 10.90 -3.19 -16.26
C MET A 342 9.78 -2.44 -15.53
N HIS A 343 9.90 -2.16 -14.22
CA HIS A 343 8.90 -1.41 -13.42
C HIS A 343 9.38 -0.01 -13.00
N GLY A 344 8.58 0.73 -12.25
CA GLY A 344 8.96 1.99 -11.63
C GLY A 344 9.90 1.77 -10.44
N THR A 345 10.44 2.84 -9.88
CA THR A 345 11.30 2.75 -8.70
C THR A 345 10.50 2.85 -7.40
N GLY A 346 9.21 3.22 -7.47
CA GLY A 346 8.38 3.33 -6.28
C GLY A 346 7.00 3.89 -6.58
N HIS A 347 6.16 3.85 -5.59
CA HIS A 347 4.79 4.37 -5.58
C HIS A 347 4.48 5.04 -4.24
N MET A 348 3.36 5.78 -4.17
CA MET A 348 2.87 6.29 -2.89
C MET A 348 2.38 5.14 -2.02
N LEU A 349 2.54 5.28 -0.71
CA LEU A 349 2.13 4.31 0.30
C LEU A 349 1.26 4.99 1.36
N GLY A 350 0.25 4.29 1.86
CA GLY A 350 -0.66 4.82 2.89
C GLY A 350 -1.78 3.87 3.26
N LEU A 351 -3.04 4.35 3.19
CA LEU A 351 -4.23 3.51 3.37
C LEU A 351 -4.39 2.44 2.28
N ASP A 352 -3.79 2.65 1.14
CA ASP A 352 -3.64 1.63 0.09
C ASP A 352 -2.15 1.36 -0.11
N VAL A 353 -1.77 0.12 -0.43
CA VAL A 353 -0.37 -0.20 -0.71
C VAL A 353 0.10 0.59 -1.94
N HIS A 354 -0.64 0.58 -3.02
CA HIS A 354 -0.48 1.52 -4.12
C HIS A 354 -1.41 2.71 -3.86
N ASP A 355 -0.92 3.67 -3.05
CA ASP A 355 -1.74 4.77 -2.57
C ASP A 355 -1.95 5.85 -3.64
N VAL A 356 -2.93 6.70 -3.37
CA VAL A 356 -3.31 7.83 -4.23
C VAL A 356 -2.20 8.90 -4.35
N GLY A 357 -2.28 9.72 -5.38
CA GLY A 357 -1.40 10.89 -5.54
C GLY A 357 -0.30 10.74 -6.57
N GLY A 358 0.23 9.54 -6.80
CA GLY A 358 1.18 9.20 -7.86
C GLY A 358 2.22 10.28 -8.23
N GLY A 359 2.86 10.11 -9.37
CA GLY A 359 3.88 11.03 -9.87
C GLY A 359 3.37 12.34 -10.49
N ARG A 360 2.03 12.55 -10.55
CA ARG A 360 1.41 13.76 -11.11
C ARG A 360 0.31 14.30 -10.21
N GLN A 361 0.07 15.59 -10.32
CA GLN A 361 -1.09 16.25 -9.68
C GLN A 361 -2.34 15.98 -10.54
N GLY A 362 -3.15 15.01 -10.14
CA GLY A 362 -4.25 14.51 -10.96
C GLY A 362 -3.77 13.86 -12.27
N ASP A 363 -4.68 13.38 -13.11
CA ASP A 363 -4.35 12.58 -14.31
C ASP A 363 -3.51 13.33 -15.36
N LYS A 364 -3.66 14.64 -15.47
CA LYS A 364 -3.06 15.48 -16.52
C LYS A 364 -2.26 16.67 -15.99
N GLY A 365 -2.09 16.75 -14.67
CA GLY A 365 -1.36 17.85 -14.04
C GLY A 365 0.16 17.76 -14.24
N PRO A 366 0.88 18.76 -13.73
CA PRO A 366 2.33 18.75 -13.74
C PRO A 366 2.87 17.58 -12.92
N GLU A 367 4.14 17.24 -13.14
CA GLU A 367 4.85 16.31 -12.29
C GLU A 367 4.82 16.78 -10.84
N ARG A 368 4.56 15.84 -9.92
CA ARG A 368 4.50 16.13 -8.48
C ARG A 368 5.91 16.39 -7.94
N LEU A 369 6.05 17.43 -7.17
CA LEU A 369 7.24 17.67 -6.38
C LEU A 369 7.09 16.94 -5.03
N LEU A 370 8.18 16.43 -4.49
CA LEU A 370 8.19 15.81 -3.17
C LEU A 370 7.98 16.86 -2.08
N GLU A 371 7.07 16.58 -1.15
CA GLU A 371 6.70 17.43 -0.04
C GLU A 371 6.87 16.70 1.29
N PRO A 372 7.15 17.41 2.40
CA PRO A 372 7.22 16.77 3.72
C PRO A 372 5.90 16.09 4.08
N GLY A 373 5.98 14.91 4.68
CA GLY A 373 4.81 14.10 5.03
C GLY A 373 4.34 13.13 3.93
N MET A 374 4.95 13.16 2.73
CA MET A 374 4.76 12.10 1.75
C MET A 374 5.44 10.81 2.22
N VAL A 375 4.74 9.68 2.06
CA VAL A 375 5.31 8.34 2.25
C VAL A 375 5.20 7.58 0.94
N LEU A 376 6.31 6.96 0.54
CA LEU A 376 6.45 6.27 -0.75
C LEU A 376 7.41 5.07 -0.61
N THR A 377 7.36 4.13 -1.57
CA THR A 377 8.31 3.03 -1.65
C THR A 377 9.52 3.39 -2.52
N ILE A 378 10.66 2.77 -2.25
CA ILE A 378 11.83 2.75 -3.12
C ILE A 378 12.24 1.29 -3.31
N GLU A 379 12.02 0.75 -4.52
CA GLU A 379 12.02 -0.68 -4.82
C GLU A 379 12.76 -1.07 -6.12
N PRO A 380 13.96 -0.57 -6.43
CA PRO A 380 14.64 -0.98 -7.64
C PRO A 380 14.93 -2.49 -7.62
N GLY A 381 14.97 -3.09 -8.82
CA GLY A 381 15.27 -4.51 -8.98
C GLY A 381 15.92 -4.84 -10.31
N LEU A 382 16.55 -6.00 -10.39
CA LEU A 382 17.09 -6.60 -11.62
C LEU A 382 16.63 -8.06 -11.74
N TYR A 383 16.17 -8.43 -12.94
CA TYR A 383 15.54 -9.72 -13.19
C TYR A 383 16.08 -10.41 -14.44
N PHE A 384 16.73 -11.56 -14.26
CA PHE A 384 17.39 -12.33 -15.29
C PHE A 384 16.68 -13.69 -15.49
N GLY A 385 15.39 -13.65 -15.84
CA GLY A 385 14.55 -14.85 -15.98
C GLY A 385 15.05 -15.80 -17.06
N SER A 386 15.37 -17.05 -16.70
CA SER A 386 15.84 -18.07 -17.65
C SER A 386 14.80 -18.44 -18.70
N TRP A 387 13.54 -18.20 -18.42
CA TRP A 387 12.38 -18.43 -19.28
C TRP A 387 12.19 -17.34 -20.36
N ARG A 388 12.88 -16.19 -20.23
CA ARG A 388 12.82 -15.09 -21.21
C ARG A 388 13.55 -15.52 -22.50
N SER A 389 12.81 -15.57 -23.61
CA SER A 389 13.36 -15.90 -24.94
C SER A 389 13.43 -14.68 -25.86
N ASP A 390 12.98 -13.53 -25.40
CA ASP A 390 12.92 -12.27 -26.13
C ASP A 390 14.18 -11.42 -25.96
N ILE A 391 15.03 -11.73 -24.98
CA ILE A 391 16.31 -11.07 -24.72
C ILE A 391 17.40 -12.12 -24.45
N ASP A 392 18.65 -11.72 -24.66
CA ASP A 392 19.81 -12.56 -24.31
C ASP A 392 20.11 -12.41 -22.81
N ILE A 393 19.91 -13.48 -22.05
CA ILE A 393 20.23 -13.57 -20.63
C ILE A 393 21.60 -14.21 -20.46
N PRO A 394 22.61 -13.47 -19.94
CA PRO A 394 23.92 -14.07 -19.70
C PRO A 394 23.81 -15.26 -18.75
N LYS A 395 24.32 -16.42 -19.16
CA LYS A 395 24.19 -17.70 -18.42
C LYS A 395 24.62 -17.58 -16.95
N ARG A 396 25.61 -16.70 -16.66
CA ARG A 396 26.11 -16.46 -15.29
C ARG A 396 25.05 -15.87 -14.36
N TYR A 397 24.12 -15.08 -14.90
CA TYR A 397 23.07 -14.38 -14.12
C TYR A 397 21.69 -14.99 -14.29
N SER A 398 21.56 -16.01 -15.15
CA SER A 398 20.27 -16.68 -15.43
C SER A 398 19.61 -17.22 -14.16
N GLY A 399 18.33 -16.89 -13.96
CA GLY A 399 17.55 -17.26 -12.78
C GLY A 399 17.77 -16.35 -11.55
N ILE A 400 18.53 -15.24 -11.70
CA ILE A 400 18.68 -14.25 -10.61
C ILE A 400 17.58 -13.19 -10.74
N GLY A 401 16.75 -13.06 -9.70
CA GLY A 401 15.82 -11.95 -9.49
C GLY A 401 16.10 -11.31 -8.13
N ILE A 402 16.35 -10.01 -8.11
CA ILE A 402 16.66 -9.25 -6.89
C ILE A 402 15.87 -7.96 -6.89
N ARG A 403 15.08 -7.71 -5.82
CA ARG A 403 14.48 -6.43 -5.47
C ARG A 403 14.85 -6.12 -4.02
N ILE A 404 15.13 -4.86 -3.74
CA ILE A 404 15.34 -4.34 -2.38
C ILE A 404 14.45 -3.12 -2.26
N GLU A 405 13.61 -3.08 -1.24
CA GLU A 405 12.57 -2.08 -1.07
C GLU A 405 12.42 -1.65 0.37
N ASP A 406 12.29 -0.35 0.54
CA ASP A 406 11.98 0.28 1.82
C ASP A 406 10.88 1.34 1.67
N ASP A 407 10.11 1.55 2.77
CA ASP A 407 9.16 2.65 2.94
C ASP A 407 9.89 3.92 3.36
N ILE A 408 9.70 4.99 2.60
CA ILE A 408 10.42 6.26 2.78
C ILE A 408 9.45 7.38 3.13
N LEU A 409 9.67 8.02 4.27
CA LEU A 409 9.04 9.28 4.65
C LEU A 409 9.90 10.46 4.17
N VAL A 410 9.32 11.35 3.39
CA VAL A 410 9.95 12.61 2.97
C VAL A 410 9.86 13.61 4.11
N THR A 411 11.00 14.16 4.55
CA THR A 411 11.06 15.21 5.59
C THR A 411 11.93 16.38 5.17
N ASN A 412 11.80 17.52 5.87
CA ASN A 412 12.63 18.69 5.62
C ASN A 412 14.14 18.44 5.89
N ASP A 413 14.46 17.47 6.75
CA ASP A 413 15.82 17.11 7.12
C ASP A 413 16.41 15.99 6.25
N GLY A 414 15.66 15.54 5.23
CA GLY A 414 15.99 14.43 4.33
C GLY A 414 15.06 13.23 4.50
N PRO A 415 15.24 12.17 3.69
CA PRO A 415 14.42 10.97 3.74
C PRO A 415 14.63 10.17 5.02
N VAL A 416 13.55 9.64 5.59
CA VAL A 416 13.58 8.73 6.74
C VAL A 416 13.06 7.36 6.30
N ILE A 417 13.83 6.31 6.54
CA ILE A 417 13.45 4.93 6.20
C ILE A 417 12.61 4.37 7.35
N LEU A 418 11.31 4.17 7.13
CA LEU A 418 10.37 3.63 8.11
C LEU A 418 10.61 2.14 8.40
N THR A 419 11.22 1.43 7.45
CA THR A 419 11.52 -0.01 7.47
C THR A 419 12.99 -0.31 7.76
N SER A 420 13.74 0.66 8.31
CA SER A 420 15.19 0.57 8.54
C SER A 420 15.62 -0.58 9.45
N SER A 421 14.72 -1.18 10.22
CA SER A 421 14.99 -2.35 11.06
C SER A 421 15.08 -3.67 10.28
N CYS A 422 14.67 -3.69 8.99
CA CYS A 422 14.82 -4.83 8.12
C CYS A 422 16.21 -4.84 7.45
N PRO A 423 17.10 -5.78 7.77
CA PRO A 423 18.49 -5.79 7.27
C PRO A 423 18.52 -5.93 5.75
N LYS A 424 19.47 -5.22 5.11
CA LYS A 424 19.68 -5.26 3.66
C LYS A 424 21.15 -5.35 3.23
N GLU A 425 22.09 -5.21 4.15
CA GLU A 425 23.49 -5.43 3.83
C GLU A 425 23.81 -6.93 3.74
N ILE A 426 24.62 -7.33 2.75
CA ILE A 426 24.96 -8.74 2.50
C ILE A 426 25.45 -9.45 3.78
N PHE A 427 26.34 -8.80 4.54
CA PHE A 427 26.91 -9.41 5.74
C PHE A 427 25.86 -9.62 6.85
N GLU A 428 24.87 -8.73 6.97
CA GLU A 428 23.77 -8.87 7.92
C GLU A 428 22.89 -10.06 7.54
N ILE A 429 22.46 -10.11 6.26
CA ILE A 429 21.64 -11.20 5.73
C ILE A 429 22.34 -12.56 5.88
N GLU A 430 23.58 -12.69 5.39
CA GLU A 430 24.35 -13.94 5.53
C GLU A 430 24.55 -14.35 7.00
N SER A 431 24.51 -13.38 7.92
CA SER A 431 24.60 -13.64 9.35
C SER A 431 23.31 -14.16 9.97
N LEU A 432 22.15 -13.95 9.33
CA LEU A 432 20.82 -14.27 9.87
C LEU A 432 20.24 -15.56 9.30
N VAL A 433 20.48 -15.86 8.01
CA VAL A 433 19.85 -17.02 7.34
C VAL A 433 20.11 -18.31 8.12
N GLY A 434 19.03 -19.02 8.45
CA GLY A 434 19.09 -20.31 9.10
C GLY A 434 19.39 -20.32 10.62
N LYS A 435 19.47 -19.15 11.27
CA LYS A 435 19.81 -19.09 12.71
C LYS A 435 18.77 -19.70 13.66
N MET A 436 17.53 -19.82 13.24
CA MET A 436 16.43 -20.37 14.03
C MET A 436 15.95 -21.73 13.53
N ILE A 437 16.77 -22.44 12.78
CA ILE A 437 16.50 -23.83 12.39
C ILE A 437 16.88 -24.69 13.59
N GLU A 438 15.89 -25.31 14.23
CA GLU A 438 16.11 -26.34 15.23
C GLU A 438 16.71 -27.59 14.56
N GLY A 439 17.87 -28.04 15.01
CA GLY A 439 18.61 -29.18 14.51
C GLY A 439 17.94 -30.53 14.83
#